data_103d8c2fb6b027a72ddab77f7e60181a
#
_entry.id   103d8c2fb6b027a72ddab77f7e60181a
#
_cell.length_a   1.000
_cell.length_b   1.000
_cell.length_c   1.000
_cell.angle_alpha   90.00
_cell.angle_beta   90.00
_cell.angle_gamma   90.00
#
_symmetry.space_group_name_H-M   'P 1'
#
loop_
_entity.id
_entity.type
_entity.pdbx_description
1 polymer ?
#
loop_
_entity_poly.entity_id
_entity_poly.type
_entity_poly.pdbx_seq_one_letter_code
_entity_poly.pdbx_strand_id
1 'polypeptide(L)'
;PLRRQMHATVEELIALGDATAALIQAAHRDPSRIPHASAGVQRFRRRYQQVDTTLDFLGDAVNSRTSPVLRVALTNLDRLAVASMAPVLQRANKPVPRVLVYQDKGTGASILRAGVRLWAPGAIMPVAAIKIVRHNLYRPTSLFHETGHQVAFLTGWVPSVRDAISRTL
;
A
#
# COMPACT_ATOMS: atom_id res chain seq x y z
N PRO A 1 6.64 12.87 3.33
CA PRO A 1 5.63 12.07 4.07
C PRO A 1 5.99 10.58 4.09
N LEU A 2 6.21 9.92 2.95
CA LEU A 2 6.48 8.49 2.83
C LEU A 2 7.71 8.04 3.64
N ARG A 3 8.85 8.73 3.50
CA ARG A 3 10.08 8.43 4.25
C ARG A 3 9.86 8.45 5.77
N ARG A 4 9.17 9.47 6.28
CA ARG A 4 8.84 9.57 7.72
C ARG A 4 7.98 8.39 8.17
N GLN A 5 7.01 8.00 7.36
CA GLN A 5 6.13 6.87 7.66
C GLN A 5 6.89 5.54 7.65
N MET A 6 7.81 5.35 6.70
CA MET A 6 8.69 4.17 6.68
C MET A 6 9.55 4.09 7.95
N HIS A 7 10.19 5.20 8.34
CA HIS A 7 10.99 5.23 9.58
C HIS A 7 10.15 4.88 10.81
N ALA A 8 8.98 5.52 10.99
CA ALA A 8 8.10 5.23 12.11
C ALA A 8 7.65 3.76 12.14
N THR A 9 7.39 3.17 10.97
CA THR A 9 7.03 1.75 10.86
C THR A 9 8.16 0.82 11.28
N VAL A 10 9.40 1.13 10.91
CA VAL A 10 10.58 0.35 11.32
C VAL A 10 10.82 0.49 12.82
N GLU A 11 10.69 1.69 13.37
CA GLU A 11 10.80 1.94 14.82
C GLU A 11 9.74 1.15 15.62
N GLU A 12 8.50 1.14 15.16
CA GLU A 12 7.43 0.32 15.77
C GLU A 12 7.75 -1.18 15.69
N LEU A 13 8.34 -1.65 14.59
CA LEU A 13 8.72 -3.05 14.45
C LEU A 13 9.85 -3.42 15.39
N ILE A 14 10.85 -2.56 15.56
CA ILE A 14 11.94 -2.74 16.51
C ILE A 14 11.37 -2.84 17.94
N ALA A 15 10.54 -1.88 18.36
CA ALA A 15 9.91 -1.89 19.67
C ALA A 15 9.09 -3.17 19.94
N LEU A 16 8.37 -3.65 18.91
CA LEU A 16 7.64 -4.92 19.00
C LEU A 16 8.58 -6.12 19.12
N GLY A 17 9.74 -6.07 18.46
CA GLY A 17 10.80 -7.08 18.57
C GLY A 17 11.36 -7.16 19.98
N ASP A 18 11.71 -6.03 20.56
CA ASP A 18 12.23 -5.92 21.93
C ASP A 18 11.22 -6.43 22.97
N ALA A 19 9.94 -6.04 22.82
CA ALA A 19 8.87 -6.54 23.69
C ALA A 19 8.68 -8.07 23.53
N THR A 20 8.83 -8.60 22.33
CA THR A 20 8.75 -10.05 22.08
C THR A 20 9.93 -10.79 22.69
N ALA A 21 11.14 -10.23 22.59
CA ALA A 21 12.33 -10.79 23.23
C ALA A 21 12.18 -10.84 24.76
N ALA A 22 11.64 -9.82 25.37
CA ALA A 22 11.34 -9.79 26.80
C ALA A 22 10.33 -10.88 27.22
N LEU A 23 9.29 -11.13 26.39
CA LEU A 23 8.35 -12.24 26.64
C LEU A 23 9.02 -13.61 26.57
N ILE A 24 9.92 -13.82 25.62
CA ILE A 24 10.70 -15.07 25.48
C ILE A 24 11.58 -15.28 26.72
N GLN A 25 12.29 -14.25 27.16
CA GLN A 25 13.13 -14.30 28.36
C GLN A 25 12.31 -14.60 29.62
N ALA A 26 11.11 -14.00 29.74
CA ALA A 26 10.21 -14.27 30.85
C ALA A 26 9.72 -15.73 30.83
N ALA A 27 9.38 -16.26 29.66
CA ALA A 27 8.96 -17.67 29.49
C ALA A 27 10.09 -18.67 29.76
N HIS A 28 11.35 -18.29 29.52
CA HIS A 28 12.51 -19.11 29.89
C HIS A 28 12.67 -19.24 31.41
N ARG A 29 12.32 -18.20 32.16
CA ARG A 29 12.36 -18.21 33.63
C ARG A 29 11.12 -18.87 34.26
N ASP A 30 9.98 -18.77 33.57
CA ASP A 30 8.69 -19.25 34.03
C ASP A 30 7.95 -19.94 32.87
N PRO A 31 7.98 -21.29 32.77
CA PRO A 31 7.36 -22.03 31.69
C PRO A 31 5.86 -21.81 31.53
N SER A 32 5.14 -21.37 32.58
CA SER A 32 3.71 -21.05 32.48
C SER A 32 3.42 -19.90 31.48
N ARG A 33 4.44 -19.11 31.14
CA ARG A 33 4.37 -17.97 30.19
C ARG A 33 4.62 -18.36 28.73
N ILE A 34 4.93 -19.60 28.43
CA ILE A 34 5.17 -20.07 27.05
C ILE A 34 4.02 -19.71 26.10
N PRO A 35 2.74 -19.88 26.44
CA PRO A 35 1.66 -19.50 25.54
C PRO A 35 1.66 -18.01 25.20
N HIS A 36 1.98 -17.15 26.17
CA HIS A 36 2.11 -15.69 25.97
C HIS A 36 3.27 -15.33 25.06
N ALA A 37 4.43 -15.93 25.25
CA ALA A 37 5.60 -15.73 24.42
C ALA A 37 5.34 -16.21 22.98
N SER A 38 4.70 -17.37 22.80
CA SER A 38 4.33 -17.89 21.50
C SER A 38 3.38 -16.94 20.75
N ALA A 39 2.36 -16.41 21.43
CA ALA A 39 1.46 -15.43 20.86
C ALA A 39 2.20 -14.13 20.46
N GLY A 40 3.17 -13.70 21.27
CA GLY A 40 4.05 -12.56 20.98
C GLY A 40 4.86 -12.76 19.71
N VAL A 41 5.53 -13.91 19.59
CA VAL A 41 6.32 -14.29 18.40
C VAL A 41 5.44 -14.33 17.15
N GLN A 42 4.25 -14.91 17.21
CA GLN A 42 3.34 -14.94 16.07
C GLN A 42 2.87 -13.54 15.66
N ARG A 43 2.63 -12.65 16.61
CA ARG A 43 2.25 -11.25 16.36
C ARG A 43 3.41 -10.52 15.69
N PHE A 44 4.63 -10.65 16.22
CA PHE A 44 5.83 -10.07 15.63
C PHE A 44 6.07 -10.58 14.21
N ARG A 45 5.98 -11.90 13.98
CA ARG A 45 6.17 -12.50 12.66
C ARG A 45 5.19 -11.96 11.63
N ARG A 46 3.89 -11.88 11.97
CA ARG A 46 2.88 -11.29 11.07
C ARG A 46 3.19 -9.84 10.77
N ARG A 47 3.61 -9.07 11.78
CA ARG A 47 3.95 -7.66 11.61
C ARG A 47 5.19 -7.50 10.74
N TYR A 48 6.22 -8.28 11.00
CA TYR A 48 7.43 -8.30 10.18
C TYR A 48 7.09 -8.56 8.71
N GLN A 49 6.34 -9.60 8.40
CA GLN A 49 5.95 -9.93 7.03
C GLN A 49 5.18 -8.78 6.33
N GLN A 50 4.30 -8.09 7.05
CA GLN A 50 3.57 -6.94 6.50
C GLN A 50 4.50 -5.78 6.17
N VAL A 51 5.44 -5.49 7.07
CA VAL A 51 6.43 -4.41 6.87
C VAL A 51 7.37 -4.76 5.73
N ASP A 52 7.90 -5.96 5.72
CA ASP A 52 8.81 -6.50 4.71
C ASP A 52 8.18 -6.40 3.31
N THR A 53 6.98 -6.93 3.11
CA THR A 53 6.24 -6.82 1.83
C THR A 53 6.05 -5.37 1.39
N THR A 54 5.86 -4.45 2.33
CA THR A 54 5.68 -3.03 1.98
C THR A 54 7.00 -2.35 1.65
N LEU A 55 8.07 -2.70 2.35
CA LEU A 55 9.40 -2.17 2.05
C LEU A 55 9.90 -2.68 0.70
N ASP A 56 9.67 -3.95 0.36
CA ASP A 56 9.96 -4.51 -0.96
C ASP A 56 9.22 -3.75 -2.06
N PHE A 57 7.91 -3.59 -1.88
CA PHE A 57 7.09 -2.82 -2.79
C PHE A 57 7.61 -1.38 -3.01
N LEU A 58 7.97 -0.68 -1.93
CA LEU A 58 8.51 0.68 -2.02
C LEU A 58 9.92 0.69 -2.60
N GLY A 59 10.72 -0.33 -2.31
CA GLY A 59 12.03 -0.55 -2.89
C GLY A 59 11.94 -0.72 -4.41
N ASP A 60 11.04 -1.56 -4.90
CA ASP A 60 10.80 -1.76 -6.32
C ASP A 60 10.33 -0.49 -7.02
N ALA A 61 9.44 0.28 -6.36
CA ALA A 61 8.97 1.55 -6.88
C ALA A 61 10.10 2.59 -7.01
N VAL A 62 11.05 2.61 -6.07
CA VAL A 62 12.24 3.48 -6.13
C VAL A 62 13.24 2.96 -7.17
N ASN A 63 13.55 1.67 -7.15
CA ASN A 63 14.52 1.04 -8.03
C ASN A 63 14.11 1.13 -9.50
N SER A 64 12.83 1.01 -9.81
CA SER A 64 12.33 1.19 -11.18
C SER A 64 12.61 2.60 -11.75
N ARG A 65 12.89 3.58 -10.89
CA ARG A 65 13.18 4.98 -11.27
C ARG A 65 14.68 5.33 -11.29
N THR A 66 15.57 4.37 -11.02
CA THR A 66 17.02 4.60 -11.11
C THR A 66 17.47 4.78 -12.57
N SER A 67 16.85 4.08 -13.51
CA SER A 67 17.06 4.29 -14.95
C SER A 67 16.50 5.65 -15.39
N PRO A 68 17.33 6.52 -16.04
CA PRO A 68 16.85 7.82 -16.51
C PRO A 68 15.68 7.71 -17.50
N VAL A 69 15.71 6.74 -18.39
CA VAL A 69 14.66 6.51 -19.40
C VAL A 69 13.35 6.10 -18.74
N LEU A 70 13.39 5.10 -17.84
CA LEU A 70 12.21 4.65 -17.11
C LEU A 70 11.66 5.75 -16.20
N ARG A 71 12.52 6.54 -15.58
CA ARG A 71 12.11 7.67 -14.73
C ARG A 71 11.23 8.65 -15.47
N VAL A 72 11.61 9.03 -16.68
CA VAL A 72 10.81 9.95 -17.51
C VAL A 72 9.47 9.33 -17.86
N ALA A 73 9.46 8.09 -18.34
CA ALA A 73 8.24 7.37 -18.69
C ALA A 73 7.30 7.23 -17.49
N LEU A 74 7.80 6.76 -16.35
CA LEU A 74 7.02 6.57 -15.14
C LEU A 74 6.49 7.90 -14.57
N THR A 75 7.29 8.98 -14.64
CA THR A 75 6.84 10.31 -14.21
C THR A 75 5.70 10.83 -15.10
N ASN A 76 5.74 10.56 -16.40
CA ASN A 76 4.65 10.92 -17.29
C ASN A 76 3.39 10.09 -17.01
N LEU A 77 3.54 8.80 -16.66
CA LEU A 77 2.43 7.96 -16.24
C LEU A 77 1.84 8.40 -14.88
N ASP A 78 2.65 8.89 -13.94
CA ASP A 78 2.14 9.51 -12.70
C ASP A 78 1.23 10.71 -13.02
N ARG A 79 1.69 11.61 -13.90
CA ARG A 79 0.93 12.79 -14.33
C ARG A 79 -0.36 12.39 -15.03
N LEU A 80 -0.28 11.42 -15.92
CA LEU A 80 -1.43 10.90 -16.67
C LEU A 80 -2.47 10.29 -15.73
N ALA A 81 -2.04 9.49 -14.75
CA ALA A 81 -2.92 8.92 -13.75
C ALA A 81 -3.62 9.99 -12.91
N VAL A 82 -2.89 11.02 -12.46
CA VAL A 82 -3.48 12.16 -11.73
C VAL A 82 -4.50 12.89 -12.61
N ALA A 83 -4.13 13.19 -13.86
CA ALA A 83 -5.00 13.89 -14.81
C ALA A 83 -6.30 13.12 -15.11
N SER A 84 -6.22 11.79 -15.18
CA SER A 84 -7.41 10.95 -15.43
C SER A 84 -8.39 10.94 -14.26
N MET A 85 -7.91 11.02 -13.03
CA MET A 85 -8.75 11.01 -11.82
C MET A 85 -9.31 12.38 -11.46
N ALA A 86 -8.55 13.45 -11.74
CA ALA A 86 -8.83 14.79 -11.24
C ALA A 86 -10.23 15.29 -11.59
N PRO A 87 -10.75 15.19 -12.83
CA PRO A 87 -12.07 15.72 -13.16
C PRO A 87 -13.20 15.05 -12.38
N VAL A 88 -13.11 13.75 -12.15
CA VAL A 88 -14.14 12.99 -11.43
C VAL A 88 -14.08 13.29 -9.93
N LEU A 89 -12.89 13.27 -9.36
CA LEU A 89 -12.71 13.50 -7.92
C LEU A 89 -13.04 14.93 -7.53
N GLN A 90 -12.68 15.92 -8.35
CA GLN A 90 -13.05 17.33 -8.12
C GLN A 90 -14.56 17.53 -8.15
N ARG A 91 -15.29 16.94 -9.12
CA ARG A 91 -16.76 16.98 -9.14
C ARG A 91 -17.39 16.32 -7.90
N ALA A 92 -16.76 15.28 -7.39
CA ALA A 92 -17.20 14.59 -6.18
C ALA A 92 -16.73 15.28 -4.88
N ASN A 93 -16.07 16.43 -4.96
CA ASN A 93 -15.48 17.16 -3.84
C ASN A 93 -14.51 16.27 -3.02
N LYS A 94 -13.70 15.47 -3.72
CA LYS A 94 -12.71 14.57 -3.13
C LYS A 94 -11.28 15.02 -3.48
N PRO A 95 -10.31 14.87 -2.55
CA PRO A 95 -8.93 15.20 -2.84
C PRO A 95 -8.36 14.26 -3.90
N VAL A 96 -7.62 14.82 -4.84
CA VAL A 96 -6.88 14.05 -5.85
C VAL A 96 -5.59 13.52 -5.20
N PRO A 97 -5.40 12.20 -5.10
CA PRO A 97 -4.21 11.64 -4.47
C PRO A 97 -2.99 11.81 -5.35
N ARG A 98 -1.82 11.84 -4.73
CA ARG A 98 -0.56 11.66 -5.46
C ARG A 98 -0.47 10.22 -5.96
N VAL A 99 0.16 10.04 -7.10
CA VAL A 99 0.36 8.72 -7.72
C VAL A 99 1.85 8.40 -7.79
N LEU A 100 2.16 7.14 -7.62
CA LEU A 100 3.47 6.56 -7.84
C LEU A 100 3.30 5.33 -8.74
N VAL A 101 3.57 5.49 -10.02
CA VAL A 101 3.60 4.36 -10.97
C VAL A 101 4.97 3.70 -10.90
N TYR A 102 5.03 2.38 -10.85
CA TYR A 102 6.28 1.64 -10.85
C TYR A 102 6.17 0.39 -11.71
N GLN A 103 7.32 -0.06 -12.21
CA GLN A 103 7.40 -1.27 -13.00
C GLN A 103 7.79 -2.45 -12.11
N ASP A 104 7.07 -3.54 -12.25
CA ASP A 104 7.37 -4.79 -11.57
C ASP A 104 7.12 -5.98 -12.51
N LYS A 105 7.56 -7.16 -12.08
CA LYS A 105 7.33 -8.44 -12.75
C LYS A 105 5.90 -8.92 -12.49
N GLY A 106 5.44 -9.83 -13.34
CA GLY A 106 4.13 -10.46 -13.18
C GLY A 106 3.22 -10.29 -14.39
N THR A 107 1.98 -10.69 -14.23
CA THR A 107 1.02 -10.86 -15.36
C THR A 107 0.03 -9.71 -15.51
N GLY A 108 -0.04 -8.76 -14.58
CA GLY A 108 -1.03 -7.69 -14.65
C GLY A 108 -0.64 -6.43 -13.87
N ALA A 109 -1.40 -5.37 -14.11
CA ALA A 109 -1.37 -4.17 -13.29
C ALA A 109 -2.08 -4.41 -11.95
N SER A 110 -1.79 -3.59 -10.96
CA SER A 110 -2.50 -3.56 -9.68
C SER A 110 -2.29 -2.23 -8.98
N ILE A 111 -3.18 -1.89 -8.05
CA ILE A 111 -3.08 -0.66 -7.28
C ILE A 111 -3.12 -0.92 -5.77
N LEU A 112 -2.19 -0.31 -5.05
CA LEU A 112 -2.33 -0.05 -3.63
C LEU A 112 -2.89 1.37 -3.47
N ARG A 113 -4.14 1.46 -3.05
CA ARG A 113 -4.91 2.71 -3.06
C ARG A 113 -4.42 3.69 -1.99
N ALA A 114 -4.36 4.98 -2.34
CA ALA A 114 -4.20 6.04 -1.36
C ALA A 114 -5.40 6.06 -0.40
N GLY A 115 -5.16 6.36 0.86
CA GLY A 115 -6.21 6.38 1.89
C GLY A 115 -6.52 5.02 2.51
N VAL A 116 -5.98 3.91 1.99
CA VAL A 116 -6.13 2.60 2.62
C VAL A 116 -5.31 2.56 3.91
N ARG A 117 -5.91 2.01 4.97
CA ARG A 117 -5.15 1.68 6.18
C ARG A 117 -4.10 0.63 5.85
N LEU A 118 -2.88 0.94 6.19
CA LEU A 118 -1.80 -0.02 6.16
C LEU A 118 -1.85 -0.87 7.45
N TRP A 119 -0.72 -1.26 7.96
CA TRP A 119 -0.55 -2.21 9.06
C TRP A 119 -0.71 -1.61 10.47
N ALA A 120 -0.57 -0.28 10.64
CA ALA A 120 -0.65 0.35 11.95
C ALA A 120 -1.91 1.19 12.13
N PRO A 121 -2.42 1.35 13.37
CA PRO A 121 -3.44 2.33 13.66
C PRO A 121 -2.95 3.73 13.23
N GLY A 122 -3.71 4.40 12.36
CA GLY A 122 -3.35 5.72 11.83
C GLY A 122 -2.36 5.72 10.67
N ALA A 123 -1.72 4.60 10.30
CA ALA A 123 -0.90 4.51 9.10
C ALA A 123 -1.79 4.39 7.86
N ILE A 124 -1.88 5.48 7.12
CA ILE A 124 -2.66 5.56 5.88
C ILE A 124 -1.69 5.69 4.71
N MET A 125 -1.94 4.95 3.63
CA MET A 125 -1.15 5.04 2.41
C MET A 125 -1.27 6.46 1.82
N PRO A 126 -0.16 7.25 1.77
CA PRO A 126 -0.23 8.66 1.39
C PRO A 126 -0.27 8.88 -0.13
N VAL A 127 -0.07 7.82 -0.91
CA VAL A 127 -0.03 7.86 -2.37
C VAL A 127 -0.79 6.67 -2.94
N ALA A 128 -1.36 6.80 -4.13
CA ALA A 128 -1.83 5.66 -4.91
C ALA A 128 -0.63 5.05 -5.64
N ALA A 129 -0.27 3.83 -5.30
CA ALA A 129 0.85 3.18 -5.93
C ALA A 129 0.36 2.17 -6.95
N ILE A 130 0.70 2.40 -8.22
CA ILE A 130 0.20 1.62 -9.35
C ILE A 130 1.35 0.82 -9.94
N LYS A 131 1.23 -0.50 -9.81
CA LYS A 131 2.10 -1.44 -10.48
C LYS A 131 1.70 -1.55 -11.96
N ILE A 132 2.66 -1.47 -12.85
CA ILE A 132 2.48 -1.80 -14.26
C ILE A 132 3.53 -2.83 -14.68
N VAL A 133 3.20 -3.63 -15.70
CA VAL A 133 4.15 -4.54 -16.31
C VAL A 133 4.79 -3.90 -17.55
N ARG A 134 5.95 -4.39 -17.97
CA ARG A 134 6.77 -3.76 -18.99
C ARG A 134 6.02 -3.42 -20.30
N HIS A 135 5.14 -4.30 -20.77
CA HIS A 135 4.39 -4.06 -22.00
C HIS A 135 3.31 -2.97 -21.86
N ASN A 136 2.90 -2.64 -20.64
CA ASN A 136 1.92 -1.60 -20.35
C ASN A 136 2.52 -0.19 -20.30
N LEU A 137 3.86 -0.05 -20.38
CA LEU A 137 4.53 1.27 -20.47
C LEU A 137 4.05 2.08 -21.67
N TYR A 138 3.72 1.42 -22.76
CA TYR A 138 3.27 2.04 -24.03
C TYR A 138 1.76 1.91 -24.26
N ARG A 139 1.03 1.28 -23.35
CA ARG A 139 -0.43 1.08 -23.42
C ARG A 139 -1.06 1.42 -22.07
N PRO A 140 -1.47 2.68 -21.84
CA PRO A 140 -1.92 3.12 -20.53
C PRO A 140 -3.32 2.62 -20.12
N THR A 141 -3.94 1.74 -20.87
CA THR A 141 -5.27 1.18 -20.55
C THR A 141 -5.32 0.57 -19.15
N SER A 142 -4.29 -0.19 -18.78
CA SER A 142 -4.19 -0.76 -17.43
C SER A 142 -4.06 0.32 -16.36
N LEU A 143 -3.34 1.41 -16.65
CA LEU A 143 -3.22 2.55 -15.76
C LEU A 143 -4.59 3.17 -15.49
N PHE A 144 -5.39 3.40 -16.53
CA PHE A 144 -6.74 3.96 -16.39
C PHE A 144 -7.68 3.02 -15.64
N HIS A 145 -7.56 1.71 -15.84
CA HIS A 145 -8.29 0.73 -15.07
C HIS A 145 -7.98 0.85 -13.56
N GLU A 146 -6.71 0.90 -13.21
CA GLU A 146 -6.27 1.01 -11.81
C GLU A 146 -6.66 2.38 -11.19
N THR A 147 -6.59 3.47 -11.96
CA THR A 147 -7.08 4.77 -11.47
C THR A 147 -8.59 4.77 -11.26
N GLY A 148 -9.35 4.00 -12.04
CA GLY A 148 -10.77 3.76 -11.82
C GLY A 148 -11.06 3.12 -10.44
N HIS A 149 -10.26 2.16 -10.02
CA HIS A 149 -10.35 1.58 -8.67
C HIS A 149 -10.10 2.60 -7.56
N GLN A 150 -9.16 3.53 -7.76
CA GLN A 150 -8.89 4.61 -6.80
C GLN A 150 -10.08 5.59 -6.71
N VAL A 151 -10.64 5.97 -7.85
CA VAL A 151 -11.82 6.85 -7.91
C VAL A 151 -13.01 6.18 -7.22
N ALA A 152 -13.31 4.93 -7.55
CA ALA A 152 -14.40 4.16 -6.96
C ALA A 152 -14.28 4.04 -5.44
N PHE A 153 -13.05 3.88 -4.95
CA PHE A 153 -12.76 3.83 -3.51
C PHE A 153 -13.01 5.17 -2.82
N LEU A 154 -12.47 6.28 -3.36
CA LEU A 154 -12.59 7.60 -2.74
C LEU A 154 -14.02 8.18 -2.82
N THR A 155 -14.76 7.82 -3.85
CA THR A 155 -16.16 8.26 -4.01
C THR A 155 -17.17 7.38 -3.26
N GLY A 156 -16.73 6.23 -2.72
CA GLY A 156 -17.62 5.26 -2.07
C GLY A 156 -18.59 4.58 -3.07
N TRP A 157 -18.24 4.58 -4.35
CA TRP A 157 -19.11 4.04 -5.41
C TRP A 157 -19.44 2.55 -5.22
N VAL A 158 -18.46 1.73 -4.85
CA VAL A 158 -18.67 0.28 -4.68
C VAL A 158 -19.68 -0.05 -3.57
N PRO A 159 -19.59 0.51 -2.35
CA PRO A 159 -20.63 0.35 -1.34
C PRO A 159 -22.00 0.82 -1.82
N SER A 160 -22.06 1.97 -2.48
CA SER A 160 -23.33 2.54 -2.96
C SER A 160 -24.03 1.64 -3.99
N VAL A 161 -23.28 1.05 -4.93
CA VAL A 161 -23.82 0.10 -5.91
C VAL A 161 -24.27 -1.19 -5.23
N ARG A 162 -23.48 -1.73 -4.32
CA ARG A 162 -23.84 -2.92 -3.56
C ARG A 162 -25.14 -2.71 -2.79
N ASP A 163 -25.28 -1.57 -2.09
CA ASP A 163 -26.48 -1.24 -1.31
C ASP A 163 -27.71 -1.00 -2.20
N ALA A 164 -27.50 -0.48 -3.42
CA ALA A 164 -28.58 -0.36 -4.42
C ALA A 164 -29.05 -1.73 -4.89
N ILE A 165 -28.14 -2.63 -5.25
CA ILE A 165 -28.46 -4.00 -5.68
C ILE A 165 -29.17 -4.76 -4.56
N SER A 166 -28.68 -4.67 -3.31
CA SER A 166 -29.31 -5.37 -2.17
C SER A 166 -30.71 -4.87 -1.84
N ARG A 167 -31.12 -3.70 -2.32
CA ARG A 167 -32.47 -3.16 -2.14
C ARG A 167 -33.43 -3.55 -3.26
N THR A 168 -32.89 -4.04 -4.39
CA THR A 168 -33.67 -4.44 -5.55
C THR A 168 -33.91 -5.96 -5.66
N LEU A 169 -33.23 -6.73 -4.85
CA LEU A 169 -33.40 -8.19 -4.68
C LEU A 169 -34.20 -8.50 -3.42
#